data_0a3b0dd72fd8200cb1f43bd4c180e9e7
#
_entry.id   0a3b0dd72fd8200cb1f43bd4c180e9e7
#
_cell.length_a   1.000
_cell.length_b   1.000
_cell.length_c   1.000
_cell.angle_alpha   90.00
_cell.angle_beta   90.00
_cell.angle_gamma   90.00
#
_symmetry.space_group_name_H-M   'P 1'
#
loop_
_entity.id
_entity.type
_entity.pdbx_description
1 polymer ?
#
loop_
_entity_poly.entity_id
_entity_poly.type
_entity_poly.pdbx_seq_one_letter_code
_entity_poly.pdbx_strand_id
1 'polypeptide(L)'
;MNRFDNHSLNFSGHGQTPFQNKFSISQFAEELLEFIVKTHLIRPTVFGYSMGGYVALYLASQKPGILGDIITLGTKFEWSPEIAAKETKMLDAKTILEKVPKFAAALESRHGNDWQLLLQKTADMMMDLGNKNLLDPCTFSNVKNKVLIGLADNDTMVSVAETDNAASKIVGAKRYTLENTKHPIETVDVKGLAEIVINFSEKIY
;
A
#
# COMPACT_ATOMS: atom_id res chain seq x y z
N MET A 1 -25.35 12.54 -2.91
CA MET A 1 -25.37 11.30 -3.74
C MET A 1 -23.97 10.72 -3.69
N ASN A 2 -23.76 9.50 -3.15
CA ASN A 2 -22.48 8.83 -3.27
C ASN A 2 -22.23 8.53 -4.74
N ARG A 3 -21.13 9.08 -5.30
CA ARG A 3 -20.76 8.88 -6.72
C ARG A 3 -20.13 7.51 -6.97
N PHE A 4 -19.67 6.83 -5.91
CA PHE A 4 -18.97 5.55 -5.97
C PHE A 4 -19.55 4.57 -4.96
N ASP A 5 -19.57 3.31 -5.33
CA ASP A 5 -19.74 2.21 -4.41
C ASP A 5 -18.37 1.85 -3.83
N ASN A 6 -18.20 2.07 -2.52
CA ASN A 6 -16.91 1.95 -1.87
C ASN A 6 -16.80 0.63 -1.12
N HIS A 7 -15.75 -0.11 -1.42
CA HIS A 7 -15.39 -1.36 -0.76
C HIS A 7 -14.04 -1.20 -0.06
N SER A 8 -13.89 -1.83 1.11
CA SER A 8 -12.61 -1.90 1.82
C SER A 8 -12.23 -3.33 2.11
N LEU A 9 -10.94 -3.63 2.01
CA LEU A 9 -10.36 -4.93 2.29
C LEU A 9 -9.34 -4.79 3.41
N ASN A 10 -9.45 -5.64 4.44
CA ASN A 10 -8.37 -5.90 5.37
C ASN A 10 -7.67 -7.19 4.93
N PHE A 11 -6.36 -7.11 4.72
CA PHE A 11 -5.55 -8.30 4.47
C PHE A 11 -5.48 -9.20 5.70
N SER A 12 -5.13 -10.46 5.50
CA SER A 12 -4.91 -11.40 6.60
C SER A 12 -3.97 -10.81 7.65
N GLY A 13 -4.30 -11.02 8.92
CA GLY A 13 -3.61 -10.44 10.07
C GLY A 13 -3.89 -8.97 10.33
N HIS A 14 -4.56 -8.24 9.44
CA HIS A 14 -4.91 -6.82 9.63
C HIS A 14 -6.35 -6.66 10.11
N GLY A 15 -6.60 -5.64 10.94
CA GLY A 15 -7.90 -5.44 11.55
C GLY A 15 -8.31 -6.67 12.36
N GLN A 16 -9.48 -7.21 12.08
CA GLN A 16 -10.00 -8.45 12.70
C GLN A 16 -9.90 -9.66 11.76
N THR A 17 -9.17 -9.54 10.64
CA THR A 17 -9.01 -10.65 9.68
C THR A 17 -7.99 -11.66 10.21
N PRO A 18 -8.33 -12.96 10.29
CA PRO A 18 -7.40 -13.99 10.78
C PRO A 18 -6.11 -14.06 9.97
N PHE A 19 -5.03 -14.46 10.61
CA PHE A 19 -3.74 -14.69 9.93
C PHE A 19 -3.82 -15.88 8.97
N GLN A 20 -3.21 -15.72 7.80
CA GLN A 20 -2.86 -16.81 6.90
C GLN A 20 -1.47 -17.35 7.23
N ASN A 21 -1.16 -18.56 6.76
CA ASN A 21 0.13 -19.20 7.03
C ASN A 21 1.32 -18.39 6.51
N LYS A 22 1.22 -17.90 5.28
CA LYS A 22 2.25 -17.07 4.66
C LYS A 22 1.83 -15.59 4.67
N PHE A 23 2.80 -14.71 4.99
CA PHE A 23 2.61 -13.26 5.00
C PHE A 23 3.53 -12.68 3.93
N SER A 24 2.99 -12.32 2.77
CA SER A 24 3.77 -11.84 1.64
C SER A 24 2.93 -10.98 0.71
N ILE A 25 3.58 -10.15 -0.11
CA ILE A 25 2.92 -9.35 -1.15
C ILE A 25 2.13 -10.25 -2.12
N SER A 26 2.66 -11.41 -2.49
CA SER A 26 1.95 -12.35 -3.37
C SER A 26 0.66 -12.86 -2.73
N GLN A 27 0.70 -13.21 -1.43
CA GLN A 27 -0.49 -13.62 -0.68
C GLN A 27 -1.53 -12.50 -0.65
N PHE A 28 -1.13 -11.27 -0.34
CA PHE A 28 -2.05 -10.13 -0.30
C PHE A 28 -2.63 -9.80 -1.68
N ALA A 29 -1.85 -10.01 -2.75
CA ALA A 29 -2.36 -9.85 -4.11
C ALA A 29 -3.42 -10.93 -4.46
N GLU A 30 -3.23 -12.15 -3.99
CA GLU A 30 -4.24 -13.21 -4.14
C GLU A 30 -5.50 -12.88 -3.32
N GLU A 31 -5.38 -12.39 -2.11
CA GLU A 31 -6.52 -11.95 -1.28
C GLU A 31 -7.30 -10.81 -1.93
N LEU A 32 -6.61 -9.83 -2.53
CA LEU A 32 -7.25 -8.76 -3.30
C LEU A 32 -7.99 -9.31 -4.52
N LEU A 33 -7.37 -10.24 -5.25
CA LEU A 33 -8.00 -10.90 -6.40
C LEU A 33 -9.25 -11.68 -5.97
N GLU A 34 -9.16 -12.48 -4.90
CA GLU A 34 -10.30 -13.21 -4.36
C GLU A 34 -11.43 -12.28 -3.93
N PHE A 35 -11.09 -11.16 -3.28
CA PHE A 35 -12.07 -10.15 -2.88
C PHE A 35 -12.82 -9.60 -4.10
N ILE A 36 -12.10 -9.23 -5.17
CA ILE A 36 -12.68 -8.72 -6.41
C ILE A 36 -13.64 -9.75 -7.03
N VAL A 37 -13.22 -11.02 -7.07
CA VAL A 37 -14.04 -12.11 -7.63
C VAL A 37 -15.29 -12.35 -6.78
N LYS A 38 -15.15 -12.46 -5.46
CA LYS A 38 -16.25 -12.72 -4.52
C LYS A 38 -17.28 -11.59 -4.49
N THR A 39 -16.84 -10.37 -4.69
CA THR A 39 -17.72 -9.18 -4.71
C THR A 39 -18.24 -8.83 -6.11
N HIS A 40 -17.88 -9.65 -7.13
CA HIS A 40 -18.28 -9.44 -8.53
C HIS A 40 -17.91 -8.07 -9.10
N LEU A 41 -16.83 -7.45 -8.60
CA LEU A 41 -16.36 -6.17 -9.10
C LEU A 41 -15.71 -6.35 -10.48
N ILE A 42 -16.06 -5.47 -11.40
CA ILE A 42 -15.52 -5.48 -12.77
C ILE A 42 -14.54 -4.33 -12.93
N ARG A 43 -13.25 -4.64 -13.00
CA ARG A 43 -12.17 -3.66 -13.14
C ARG A 43 -12.30 -2.48 -12.15
N PRO A 44 -12.35 -2.76 -10.82
CA PRO A 44 -12.50 -1.69 -9.84
C PRO A 44 -11.29 -0.75 -9.87
N THR A 45 -11.56 0.54 -9.67
CA THR A 45 -10.50 1.49 -9.31
C THR A 45 -10.01 1.16 -7.90
N VAL A 46 -8.69 1.11 -7.72
CA VAL A 46 -8.08 0.78 -6.43
C VAL A 46 -7.29 1.98 -5.90
N PHE A 47 -7.61 2.39 -4.69
CA PHE A 47 -6.75 3.26 -3.88
C PHE A 47 -5.96 2.41 -2.90
N GLY A 48 -4.63 2.44 -3.00
CA GLY A 48 -3.73 1.72 -2.12
C GLY A 48 -2.80 2.66 -1.33
N TYR A 49 -2.89 2.61 0.00
CA TYR A 49 -1.97 3.33 0.87
C TYR A 49 -0.81 2.41 1.28
N SER A 50 0.43 2.97 1.22
CA SER A 50 1.65 2.27 1.65
C SER A 50 1.76 0.87 1.02
N MET A 51 1.76 -0.21 1.81
CA MET A 51 1.76 -1.59 1.34
C MET A 51 0.61 -1.90 0.36
N GLY A 52 -0.57 -1.32 0.59
CA GLY A 52 -1.73 -1.53 -0.29
C GLY A 52 -1.49 -1.06 -1.73
N GLY A 53 -0.75 0.02 -1.93
CA GLY A 53 -0.34 0.48 -3.26
C GLY A 53 0.64 -0.47 -3.94
N TYR A 54 1.58 -1.03 -3.17
CA TYR A 54 2.52 -2.04 -3.66
C TYR A 54 1.77 -3.31 -4.12
N VAL A 55 0.84 -3.81 -3.30
CA VAL A 55 0.00 -4.98 -3.62
C VAL A 55 -0.82 -4.74 -4.89
N ALA A 56 -1.46 -3.58 -5.03
CA ALA A 56 -2.27 -3.25 -6.20
C ALA A 56 -1.44 -3.24 -7.49
N LEU A 57 -0.26 -2.61 -7.49
CA LEU A 57 0.64 -2.58 -8.65
C LEU A 57 1.20 -3.96 -8.97
N TYR A 58 1.55 -4.73 -7.95
CA TYR A 58 2.00 -6.11 -8.14
C TYR A 58 0.89 -6.97 -8.76
N LEU A 59 -0.34 -6.95 -8.23
CA LEU A 59 -1.47 -7.66 -8.82
C LEU A 59 -1.72 -7.25 -10.28
N ALA A 60 -1.71 -5.95 -10.56
CA ALA A 60 -1.92 -5.44 -11.91
C ALA A 60 -0.87 -5.95 -12.91
N SER A 61 0.38 -6.08 -12.46
CA SER A 61 1.47 -6.63 -13.30
C SER A 61 1.34 -8.13 -13.56
N GLN A 62 0.80 -8.89 -12.58
CA GLN A 62 0.63 -10.35 -12.67
C GLN A 62 -0.67 -10.75 -13.40
N LYS A 63 -1.70 -9.91 -13.31
CA LYS A 63 -3.04 -10.14 -13.85
C LYS A 63 -3.54 -8.89 -14.59
N PRO A 64 -2.99 -8.59 -15.78
CA PRO A 64 -3.43 -7.44 -16.56
C PRO A 64 -4.94 -7.45 -16.82
N GLY A 65 -5.59 -6.31 -16.63
CA GLY A 65 -7.03 -6.14 -16.87
C GLY A 65 -7.94 -6.46 -15.70
N ILE A 66 -7.44 -7.02 -14.58
CA ILE A 66 -8.27 -7.30 -13.40
C ILE A 66 -8.64 -6.02 -12.63
N LEU A 67 -7.75 -5.02 -12.62
CA LEU A 67 -7.98 -3.72 -12.03
C LEU A 67 -8.30 -2.66 -13.09
N GLY A 68 -9.04 -1.64 -12.71
CA GLY A 68 -9.21 -0.38 -13.42
C GLY A 68 -8.05 0.58 -13.14
N ASP A 69 -8.38 1.84 -12.79
CA ASP A 69 -7.38 2.83 -12.41
C ASP A 69 -6.73 2.47 -11.07
N ILE A 70 -5.44 2.80 -10.90
CA ILE A 70 -4.71 2.56 -9.65
C ILE A 70 -4.21 3.90 -9.12
N ILE A 71 -4.55 4.20 -7.89
CA ILE A 71 -4.06 5.37 -7.15
C ILE A 71 -3.28 4.88 -5.93
N THR A 72 -2.07 5.36 -5.74
CA THR A 72 -1.27 5.02 -4.56
C THR A 72 -0.95 6.25 -3.73
N LEU A 73 -0.69 6.06 -2.44
CA LEU A 73 -0.18 7.10 -1.54
C LEU A 73 0.87 6.52 -0.60
N GLY A 74 2.04 7.14 -0.55
CA GLY A 74 3.10 6.77 0.39
C GLY A 74 3.60 5.34 0.22
N THR A 75 3.60 4.82 -1.01
CA THR A 75 4.07 3.46 -1.30
C THR A 75 5.59 3.43 -1.43
N LYS A 76 6.23 2.60 -0.61
CA LYS A 76 7.67 2.37 -0.70
C LYS A 76 7.96 1.38 -1.83
N PHE A 77 8.78 1.80 -2.79
CA PHE A 77 9.11 1.04 -4.00
C PHE A 77 10.52 0.47 -3.98
N GLU A 78 11.43 1.15 -3.30
CA GLU A 78 12.84 0.74 -3.23
C GLU A 78 13.06 -0.18 -2.04
N TRP A 79 13.51 -1.39 -2.33
CA TRP A 79 13.86 -2.39 -1.36
C TRP A 79 15.25 -2.96 -1.63
N SER A 80 16.08 -2.98 -0.60
CA SER A 80 17.35 -3.69 -0.52
C SER A 80 17.50 -4.29 0.87
N PRO A 81 18.46 -5.19 1.11
CA PRO A 81 18.71 -5.72 2.45
C PRO A 81 18.95 -4.63 3.49
N GLU A 82 19.67 -3.56 3.13
CA GLU A 82 19.99 -2.44 4.01
C GLU A 82 18.73 -1.61 4.33
N ILE A 83 17.90 -1.34 3.32
CA ILE A 83 16.62 -0.62 3.50
C ILE A 83 15.69 -1.44 4.38
N ALA A 84 15.52 -2.72 4.10
CA ALA A 84 14.68 -3.59 4.91
C ALA A 84 15.15 -3.66 6.36
N ALA A 85 16.45 -3.84 6.60
CA ALA A 85 17.03 -3.84 7.94
C ALA A 85 16.86 -2.51 8.69
N LYS A 86 16.81 -1.38 7.98
CA LYS A 86 16.52 -0.08 8.57
C LYS A 86 15.04 0.05 8.95
N GLU A 87 14.14 -0.24 8.01
CA GLU A 87 12.70 -0.03 8.19
C GLU A 87 12.11 -0.98 9.24
N THR A 88 12.58 -2.23 9.30
CA THR A 88 12.09 -3.22 10.28
C THR A 88 12.41 -2.88 11.73
N LYS A 89 13.41 -2.02 11.99
CA LYS A 89 13.69 -1.53 13.34
C LYS A 89 12.52 -0.78 13.97
N MET A 90 11.68 -0.15 13.16
CA MET A 90 10.50 0.56 13.65
C MET A 90 9.35 -0.38 14.03
N LEU A 91 9.43 -1.66 13.67
CA LEU A 91 8.42 -2.67 13.96
C LEU A 91 8.76 -3.53 15.19
N ASP A 92 9.79 -3.16 15.95
CA ASP A 92 10.14 -3.84 17.20
C ASP A 92 9.09 -3.58 18.29
N ALA A 93 8.25 -4.58 18.54
CA ALA A 93 7.13 -4.49 19.46
C ALA A 93 7.54 -4.12 20.90
N LYS A 94 8.71 -4.59 21.36
CA LYS A 94 9.24 -4.27 22.67
C LYS A 94 9.58 -2.77 22.76
N THR A 95 10.29 -2.27 21.78
CA THR A 95 10.62 -0.84 21.68
C THR A 95 9.35 0.03 21.61
N ILE A 96 8.34 -0.41 20.86
CA ILE A 96 7.06 0.30 20.75
C ILE A 96 6.36 0.36 22.12
N LEU A 97 6.27 -0.76 22.84
CA LEU A 97 5.68 -0.82 24.17
C LEU A 97 6.39 0.11 25.16
N GLU A 98 7.73 0.12 25.14
CA GLU A 98 8.52 0.90 26.09
C GLU A 98 8.53 2.40 25.76
N LYS A 99 8.67 2.78 24.48
CA LYS A 99 8.89 4.17 24.09
C LYS A 99 7.65 4.91 23.60
N VAL A 100 6.67 4.21 23.05
CA VAL A 100 5.46 4.79 22.48
C VAL A 100 4.19 4.01 22.85
N PRO A 101 3.88 3.86 24.14
CA PRO A 101 2.80 3.00 24.64
C PRO A 101 1.41 3.37 24.08
N LYS A 102 1.18 4.64 23.75
CA LYS A 102 -0.05 5.07 23.08
C LYS A 102 -0.21 4.47 21.70
N PHE A 103 0.90 4.32 20.97
CA PHE A 103 0.89 3.66 19.67
C PHE A 103 0.67 2.15 19.80
N ALA A 104 1.29 1.51 20.81
CA ALA A 104 1.04 0.11 21.13
C ALA A 104 -0.46 -0.14 21.40
N ALA A 105 -1.09 0.70 22.23
CA ALA A 105 -2.53 0.61 22.52
C ALA A 105 -3.40 0.82 21.27
N ALA A 106 -3.01 1.71 20.36
CA ALA A 106 -3.71 1.91 19.10
C ALA A 106 -3.58 0.70 18.16
N LEU A 107 -2.41 0.06 18.10
CA LEU A 107 -2.20 -1.18 17.35
C LEU A 107 -3.06 -2.32 17.91
N GLU A 108 -3.06 -2.51 19.22
CA GLU A 108 -3.88 -3.51 19.89
C GLU A 108 -5.37 -3.28 19.65
N SER A 109 -5.84 -2.05 19.78
CA SER A 109 -7.24 -1.68 19.52
C SER A 109 -7.65 -1.97 18.07
N ARG A 110 -6.73 -1.78 17.10
CA ARG A 110 -6.99 -1.96 15.67
C ARG A 110 -6.89 -3.41 15.22
N HIS A 111 -5.89 -4.15 15.74
CA HIS A 111 -5.48 -5.47 15.26
C HIS A 111 -5.73 -6.59 16.27
N GLY A 112 -6.19 -6.27 17.47
CA GLY A 112 -6.40 -7.25 18.55
C GLY A 112 -5.10 -7.67 19.23
N ASN A 113 -5.18 -8.75 20.02
CA ASN A 113 -4.06 -9.22 20.85
C ASN A 113 -2.83 -9.68 20.04
N ASP A 114 -3.03 -10.01 18.79
CA ASP A 114 -1.96 -10.51 17.89
C ASP A 114 -1.19 -9.40 17.16
N TRP A 115 -1.36 -8.12 17.56
CA TRP A 115 -0.69 -7.01 16.89
C TRP A 115 0.85 -7.13 16.88
N GLN A 116 1.44 -7.77 17.89
CA GLN A 116 2.90 -8.01 17.93
C GLN A 116 3.32 -9.04 16.86
N LEU A 117 2.50 -10.10 16.69
CA LEU A 117 2.71 -11.08 15.63
C LEU A 117 2.55 -10.43 14.24
N LEU A 118 1.60 -9.50 14.09
CA LEU A 118 1.44 -8.72 12.87
C LEU A 118 2.72 -7.93 12.54
N LEU A 119 3.30 -7.22 13.51
CA LEU A 119 4.54 -6.49 13.31
C LEU A 119 5.69 -7.42 12.91
N GLN A 120 5.84 -8.57 13.58
CA GLN A 120 6.88 -9.55 13.25
C GLN A 120 6.71 -10.07 11.82
N LYS A 121 5.51 -10.50 11.44
CA LYS A 121 5.25 -10.99 10.07
C LYS A 121 5.44 -9.90 9.01
N THR A 122 5.10 -8.66 9.34
CA THR A 122 5.37 -7.50 8.46
C THR A 122 6.86 -7.27 8.29
N ALA A 123 7.64 -7.36 9.38
CA ALA A 123 9.09 -7.25 9.32
C ALA A 123 9.71 -8.37 8.48
N ASP A 124 9.26 -9.62 8.65
CA ASP A 124 9.72 -10.76 7.85
C ASP A 124 9.44 -10.53 6.36
N MET A 125 8.25 -10.06 6.00
CA MET A 125 7.88 -9.72 4.62
C MET A 125 8.76 -8.58 4.06
N MET A 126 9.07 -7.56 4.85
CA MET A 126 9.99 -6.48 4.43
C MET A 126 11.39 -7.01 4.19
N MET A 127 11.89 -7.94 5.01
CA MET A 127 13.19 -8.61 4.79
C MET A 127 13.17 -9.42 3.51
N ASP A 128 12.08 -10.14 3.21
CA ASP A 128 11.92 -10.87 1.94
C ASP A 128 11.95 -9.91 0.75
N LEU A 129 11.27 -8.76 0.83
CA LEU A 129 11.32 -7.71 -0.20
C LEU A 129 12.73 -7.11 -0.34
N GLY A 130 13.46 -6.95 0.76
CA GLY A 130 14.85 -6.51 0.75
C GLY A 130 15.75 -7.46 -0.03
N ASN A 131 15.53 -8.75 0.11
CA ASN A 131 16.26 -9.78 -0.63
C ASN A 131 15.82 -9.88 -2.09
N LYS A 132 14.55 -9.64 -2.37
CA LYS A 132 13.99 -9.68 -3.72
C LYS A 132 12.83 -8.67 -3.87
N ASN A 133 13.14 -7.50 -4.40
CA ASN A 133 12.11 -6.51 -4.74
C ASN A 133 11.22 -7.05 -5.87
N LEU A 134 9.91 -7.17 -5.61
CA LEU A 134 8.95 -7.72 -6.58
C LEU A 134 8.49 -6.69 -7.62
N LEU A 135 8.63 -5.39 -7.33
CA LEU A 135 8.36 -4.30 -8.29
C LEU A 135 9.67 -3.84 -8.93
N ASP A 136 10.23 -4.69 -9.76
CA ASP A 136 11.38 -4.40 -10.61
C ASP A 136 10.97 -3.69 -11.93
N PRO A 137 11.92 -3.22 -12.76
CA PRO A 137 11.61 -2.56 -14.03
C PRO A 137 10.73 -3.40 -14.97
N CYS A 138 10.91 -4.72 -14.99
CA CYS A 138 10.11 -5.62 -15.81
C CYS A 138 8.67 -5.68 -15.29
N THR A 139 8.51 -5.82 -13.99
CA THR A 139 7.19 -5.84 -13.32
C THR A 139 6.44 -4.54 -13.54
N PHE A 140 7.10 -3.39 -13.38
CA PHE A 140 6.49 -2.09 -13.67
C PHE A 140 6.06 -1.95 -15.14
N SER A 141 6.84 -2.46 -16.09
CA SER A 141 6.50 -2.38 -17.52
C SER A 141 5.26 -3.20 -17.90
N ASN A 142 4.89 -4.18 -17.07
CA ASN A 142 3.68 -4.99 -17.23
C ASN A 142 2.41 -4.32 -16.68
N VAL A 143 2.52 -3.25 -15.90
CA VAL A 143 1.37 -2.46 -15.43
C VAL A 143 0.83 -1.63 -16.60
N LYS A 144 -0.36 -1.99 -17.10
CA LYS A 144 -1.02 -1.34 -18.25
C LYS A 144 -2.16 -0.42 -17.84
N ASN A 145 -2.36 -0.28 -16.56
CA ASN A 145 -3.41 0.53 -15.96
C ASN A 145 -3.05 2.02 -16.04
N LYS A 146 -4.06 2.87 -16.00
CA LYS A 146 -3.88 4.30 -15.69
C LYS A 146 -3.49 4.39 -14.21
N VAL A 147 -2.33 4.97 -13.92
CA VAL A 147 -1.76 5.00 -12.57
C VAL A 147 -1.51 6.43 -12.10
N LEU A 148 -1.88 6.71 -10.86
CA LEU A 148 -1.59 7.96 -10.16
C LEU A 148 -0.81 7.66 -8.88
N ILE A 149 0.45 8.10 -8.80
CA ILE A 149 1.33 7.80 -7.67
C ILE A 149 1.42 9.04 -6.78
N GLY A 150 1.02 8.88 -5.52
CA GLY A 150 0.99 9.94 -4.52
C GLY A 150 2.09 9.83 -3.48
N LEU A 151 2.56 10.99 -3.05
CA LEU A 151 3.50 11.15 -1.95
C LEU A 151 3.05 12.29 -1.05
N ALA A 152 3.20 12.13 0.25
CA ALA A 152 3.11 13.21 1.23
C ALA A 152 4.46 13.96 1.29
N ASP A 153 4.46 15.29 1.27
CA ASP A 153 5.70 16.10 1.19
C ASP A 153 6.59 16.00 2.42
N ASN A 154 6.00 15.68 3.58
CA ASN A 154 6.71 15.44 4.84
C ASN A 154 6.82 13.94 5.18
N ASP A 155 6.74 13.06 4.17
CA ASP A 155 6.96 11.62 4.34
C ASP A 155 8.44 11.36 4.64
N THR A 156 8.72 10.69 5.76
CA THR A 156 10.08 10.33 6.17
C THR A 156 10.46 8.89 5.85
N MET A 157 9.51 8.09 5.36
CA MET A 157 9.70 6.68 4.98
C MET A 157 9.89 6.51 3.48
N VAL A 158 9.21 7.32 2.68
CA VAL A 158 9.21 7.24 1.22
C VAL A 158 9.79 8.52 0.65
N SER A 159 10.76 8.39 -0.25
CA SER A 159 11.42 9.55 -0.86
C SER A 159 10.74 10.00 -2.16
N VAL A 160 10.93 11.28 -2.49
CA VAL A 160 10.52 11.81 -3.80
C VAL A 160 11.22 11.06 -4.93
N ALA A 161 12.53 10.78 -4.77
CA ALA A 161 13.34 10.13 -5.79
C ALA A 161 12.84 8.71 -6.12
N GLU A 162 12.52 7.88 -5.10
CA GLU A 162 11.99 6.54 -5.35
C GLU A 162 10.60 6.58 -5.99
N THR A 163 9.78 7.55 -5.61
CA THR A 163 8.44 7.76 -6.19
C THR A 163 8.53 8.18 -7.65
N ASP A 164 9.45 9.10 -7.99
CA ASP A 164 9.73 9.52 -9.37
C ASP A 164 10.26 8.37 -10.23
N ASN A 165 11.19 7.61 -9.67
CA ASN A 165 11.77 6.45 -10.33
C ASN A 165 10.69 5.39 -10.65
N ALA A 166 9.79 5.09 -9.71
CA ALA A 166 8.67 4.17 -9.94
C ALA A 166 7.71 4.71 -11.02
N ALA A 167 7.32 5.98 -10.93
CA ALA A 167 6.44 6.60 -11.91
C ALA A 167 7.04 6.57 -13.33
N SER A 168 8.34 6.79 -13.48
CA SER A 168 9.02 6.78 -14.78
C SER A 168 9.02 5.41 -15.47
N LYS A 169 8.83 4.32 -14.72
CA LYS A 169 8.82 2.94 -15.26
C LYS A 169 7.43 2.47 -15.68
N ILE A 170 6.37 3.20 -15.34
CA ILE A 170 4.99 2.87 -15.71
C ILE A 170 4.53 3.83 -16.80
N VAL A 171 4.18 3.29 -17.96
CA VAL A 171 3.77 4.12 -19.11
C VAL A 171 2.54 4.96 -18.80
N GLY A 172 2.67 6.27 -18.92
CA GLY A 172 1.57 7.21 -18.68
C GLY A 172 1.20 7.43 -17.20
N ALA A 173 1.99 6.93 -16.26
CA ALA A 173 1.78 7.22 -14.85
C ALA A 173 1.89 8.73 -14.58
N LYS A 174 1.00 9.22 -13.71
CA LYS A 174 1.00 10.59 -13.20
C LYS A 174 1.36 10.61 -11.73
N ARG A 175 1.75 11.79 -11.24
CA ARG A 175 2.07 12.01 -9.84
C ARG A 175 1.19 13.08 -9.22
N TYR A 176 1.00 12.97 -7.89
CA TYR A 176 0.48 14.04 -7.06
C TYR A 176 1.25 14.09 -5.73
N THR A 177 1.18 15.24 -5.09
CA THR A 177 1.78 15.46 -3.76
C THR A 177 0.70 15.99 -2.84
N LEU A 178 0.65 15.47 -1.61
CA LEU A 178 -0.15 16.04 -0.53
C LEU A 178 0.74 16.96 0.29
N GLU A 179 0.43 18.24 0.27
CA GLU A 179 1.18 19.27 0.99
C GLU A 179 0.94 19.19 2.50
N ASN A 180 1.95 19.55 3.30
CA ASN A 180 1.93 19.58 4.76
C ASN A 180 1.47 18.26 5.40
N THR A 181 1.69 17.13 4.73
CA THR A 181 1.21 15.81 5.12
C THR A 181 2.39 14.88 5.44
N LYS A 182 2.24 14.07 6.49
CA LYS A 182 3.20 13.03 6.89
C LYS A 182 2.77 11.66 6.36
N HIS A 183 3.63 10.64 6.54
CA HIS A 183 3.32 9.27 6.13
C HIS A 183 2.03 8.71 6.74
N PRO A 184 1.74 8.82 8.07
CA PRO A 184 0.57 8.17 8.66
C PRO A 184 -0.74 8.67 8.02
N ILE A 185 -1.58 7.73 7.57
CA ILE A 185 -2.85 8.00 6.87
C ILE A 185 -3.80 8.86 7.72
N GLU A 186 -3.70 8.78 9.03
CA GLU A 186 -4.48 9.56 9.99
C GLU A 186 -4.19 11.07 9.92
N THR A 187 -3.09 11.46 9.30
CA THR A 187 -2.69 12.88 9.14
C THR A 187 -3.16 13.49 7.83
N VAL A 188 -3.76 12.68 6.95
CA VAL A 188 -4.15 13.09 5.60
C VAL A 188 -5.44 13.92 5.63
N ASP A 189 -5.46 15.00 4.86
CA ASP A 189 -6.71 15.68 4.53
C ASP A 189 -7.58 14.78 3.65
N VAL A 190 -8.55 14.13 4.28
CA VAL A 190 -9.45 13.16 3.64
C VAL A 190 -10.23 13.80 2.49
N LYS A 191 -10.64 15.08 2.63
CA LYS A 191 -11.42 15.78 1.60
C LYS A 191 -10.56 16.04 0.38
N GLY A 192 -9.38 16.61 0.55
CA GLY A 192 -8.43 16.87 -0.54
C GLY A 192 -8.01 15.58 -1.26
N LEU A 193 -7.72 14.51 -0.51
CA LEU A 193 -7.41 13.21 -1.10
C LEU A 193 -8.60 12.65 -1.89
N ALA A 194 -9.81 12.72 -1.36
CA ALA A 194 -11.01 12.24 -2.05
C ALA A 194 -11.24 12.99 -3.37
N GLU A 195 -11.05 14.31 -3.40
CA GLU A 195 -11.15 15.12 -4.63
C GLU A 195 -10.10 14.67 -5.68
N ILE A 196 -8.87 14.36 -5.27
CA ILE A 196 -7.82 13.85 -6.17
C ILE A 196 -8.25 12.51 -6.77
N VAL A 197 -8.72 11.57 -5.94
CA VAL A 197 -9.15 10.24 -6.36
C VAL A 197 -10.34 10.34 -7.33
N ILE A 198 -11.35 11.13 -7.00
CA ILE A 198 -12.55 11.36 -7.85
C ILE A 198 -12.12 11.94 -9.20
N ASN A 199 -11.37 13.04 -9.19
CA ASN A 199 -10.94 13.72 -10.41
C ASN A 199 -10.08 12.83 -11.33
N PHE A 200 -9.30 11.92 -10.75
CA PHE A 200 -8.51 10.98 -11.54
C PHE A 200 -9.38 9.89 -12.16
N SER A 201 -10.33 9.34 -11.40
CA SER A 201 -11.20 8.24 -11.84
C SER A 201 -12.29 8.69 -12.82
N GLU A 202 -12.79 9.93 -12.72
CA GLU A 202 -13.86 10.47 -13.59
C GLU A 202 -13.36 10.99 -14.95
N LYS A 203 -12.07 11.13 -15.16
CA LYS A 203 -11.53 11.50 -16.49
C LYS A 203 -11.62 10.32 -17.46
N ILE A 204 -12.84 9.97 -17.83
CA ILE A 204 -13.13 9.15 -19.02
C ILE A 204 -12.88 10.09 -20.22
N TYR A 205 -11.85 9.77 -21.00
CA TYR A 205 -11.62 10.41 -22.29
C TYR A 205 -12.45 9.73 -23.37
#